data_1e54264287cf0aa2bcd0d6089025f32d
#
_entry.id   1e54264287cf0aa2bcd0d6089025f32d
#
_cell.length_a   1.000
_cell.length_b   1.000
_cell.length_c   1.000
_cell.angle_alpha   90.00
_cell.angle_beta   90.00
_cell.angle_gamma   90.00
#
_symmetry.space_group_name_H-M   'P 1'
#
loop_
_entity.id
_entity.type
_entity.pdbx_description
1 polymer ?
#
loop_
_entity_poly.entity_id
_entity_poly.type
_entity_poly.pdbx_seq_one_letter_code
_entity_poly.pdbx_strand_id
1 'polypeptide(L)'
;VYGATKCWGEALARVYGHEHALSCICVRLHSPTFDQSNFAEDATDGGISPRDAANLFAACIDADEEVGFAMIHGASYHKDNWFLVSSSDPRVAYEPQDGTAFPRT
;
A
#
# COMPACT_ATOMS: atom_id res chain seq x y z
N VAL A 1 -12.52 -11.60 13.65
CA VAL A 1 -11.58 -11.12 14.69
C VAL A 1 -10.36 -10.47 14.06
N TYR A 2 -9.77 -11.09 13.04
CA TYR A 2 -8.58 -10.55 12.39
C TYR A 2 -8.84 -9.16 11.79
N GLY A 3 -9.92 -8.99 11.04
CA GLY A 3 -10.27 -7.69 10.45
C GLY A 3 -10.53 -6.62 11.51
N ALA A 4 -11.18 -7.00 12.59
CA ALA A 4 -11.46 -6.06 13.69
C ALA A 4 -10.17 -5.58 14.37
N THR A 5 -9.19 -6.48 14.58
CA THR A 5 -7.90 -6.09 15.16
C THR A 5 -7.12 -5.16 14.25
N LYS A 6 -7.18 -5.36 12.94
CA LYS A 6 -6.53 -4.46 11.98
C LYS A 6 -7.20 -3.09 11.94
N CYS A 7 -8.51 -3.01 11.98
CA CYS A 7 -9.23 -1.74 12.09
C CYS A 7 -8.88 -0.98 13.36
N TRP A 8 -8.75 -1.67 14.48
CA TRP A 8 -8.34 -1.06 15.73
C TRP A 8 -6.92 -0.49 15.63
N GLY A 9 -6.00 -1.23 14.99
CA GLY A 9 -4.64 -0.76 14.77
C GLY A 9 -4.59 0.51 13.92
N GLU A 10 -5.37 0.58 12.86
CA GLU A 10 -5.46 1.78 12.02
C GLU A 10 -6.02 2.98 12.79
N ALA A 11 -7.06 2.77 13.58
CA ALA A 11 -7.64 3.83 14.40
C ALA A 11 -6.63 4.36 15.40
N LEU A 12 -5.89 3.47 16.06
CA LEU A 12 -4.85 3.85 17.02
C LEU A 12 -3.72 4.63 16.33
N ALA A 13 -3.26 4.18 15.18
CA ALA A 13 -2.22 4.86 14.42
C ALA A 13 -2.67 6.28 14.04
N ARG A 14 -3.93 6.46 13.68
CA ARG A 14 -4.50 7.76 13.35
C ARG A 14 -4.43 8.73 14.54
N VAL A 15 -4.74 8.24 15.73
CA VAL A 15 -4.65 9.06 16.96
C VAL A 15 -3.20 9.49 17.19
N TYR A 16 -2.25 8.58 17.12
CA TYR A 16 -0.85 8.90 17.31
C TYR A 16 -0.32 9.85 16.23
N GLY A 17 -0.74 9.67 14.98
CA GLY A 17 -0.33 10.55 13.89
C GLY A 17 -0.83 11.99 14.06
N HIS A 18 -2.03 12.17 14.59
CA HIS A 18 -2.62 13.50 14.73
C HIS A 18 -2.30 14.19 16.06
N GLU A 19 -2.13 13.43 17.14
CA GLU A 19 -2.02 14.00 18.48
C GLU A 19 -0.65 13.90 19.12
N HIS A 20 0.22 13.00 18.61
CA HIS A 20 1.50 12.70 19.26
C HIS A 20 2.72 12.96 18.41
N ALA A 21 2.57 13.67 17.29
CA ALA A 21 3.66 14.01 16.37
C ALA A 21 4.46 12.79 15.88
N LEU A 22 3.82 11.63 15.80
CA LEU A 22 4.40 10.41 15.28
C LEU A 22 3.85 10.14 13.89
N SER A 23 4.72 10.11 12.88
CA SER A 23 4.27 9.83 11.52
C SER A 23 3.94 8.33 11.39
N CYS A 24 2.68 8.05 11.11
CA CYS A 24 2.16 6.69 10.99
C CYS A 24 1.59 6.47 9.59
N ILE A 25 2.19 5.54 8.85
CA ILE A 25 1.68 5.17 7.53
C ILE A 25 1.15 3.75 7.61
N CYS A 26 -0.14 3.59 7.40
CA CYS A 26 -0.80 2.30 7.43
C CYS A 26 -0.86 1.73 6.01
N VAL A 27 -0.35 0.54 5.84
CA VAL A 27 -0.34 -0.17 4.56
C VAL A 27 -1.36 -1.29 4.61
N ARG A 28 -2.37 -1.21 3.74
CA ARG A 28 -3.29 -2.33 3.50
C ARG A 28 -2.65 -3.23 2.46
N LEU A 29 -1.92 -4.22 2.96
CA LEU A 29 -1.09 -5.07 2.12
C LEU A 29 -1.92 -6.18 1.49
N HIS A 30 -1.84 -6.29 0.16
CA HIS A 30 -2.41 -7.42 -0.57
C HIS A 30 -1.49 -8.64 -0.47
N SER A 31 -1.99 -9.80 -0.89
CA SER A 31 -1.27 -11.07 -0.73
C SER A 31 0.15 -10.99 -1.30
N PRO A 32 1.18 -11.13 -0.47
CA PRO A 32 2.55 -11.03 -0.95
C PRO A 32 2.98 -12.28 -1.70
N THR A 33 3.79 -12.08 -2.74
CA THR A 33 4.46 -13.13 -3.47
C THR A 33 5.94 -13.07 -3.13
N PHE A 34 6.55 -14.22 -2.81
CA PHE A 34 7.94 -14.26 -2.37
C PHE A 34 8.93 -14.53 -3.49
N ASP A 35 8.45 -14.82 -4.69
CA ASP A 35 9.30 -15.07 -5.86
C ASP A 35 8.84 -14.17 -7.02
N GLN A 36 9.70 -13.24 -7.40
CA GLN A 36 9.41 -12.29 -8.47
C GLN A 36 9.09 -12.97 -9.80
N SER A 37 9.76 -14.09 -10.09
CA SER A 37 9.57 -14.82 -11.35
C SER A 37 8.20 -15.50 -11.46
N ASN A 38 7.54 -15.72 -10.34
CA ASN A 38 6.22 -16.35 -10.27
C ASN A 38 5.07 -15.33 -10.21
N PHE A 39 5.37 -14.05 -10.25
CA PHE A 39 4.33 -13.04 -10.21
C PHE A 39 3.67 -12.94 -11.59
N ALA A 40 2.41 -13.35 -11.67
CA ALA A 40 1.64 -13.33 -12.91
C ALA A 40 0.96 -11.98 -13.12
N GLU A 41 1.15 -11.38 -14.30
CA GLU A 41 0.52 -10.09 -14.64
C GLU A 41 -1.01 -10.15 -14.62
N ASP A 42 -1.57 -11.32 -14.86
CA ASP A 42 -3.02 -11.54 -14.90
C ASP A 42 -3.55 -12.21 -13.64
N ALA A 43 -2.77 -12.20 -12.56
CA ALA A 43 -3.21 -12.74 -11.29
C ALA A 43 -4.53 -12.11 -10.85
N THR A 44 -5.48 -12.95 -10.49
CA THR A 44 -6.84 -12.50 -10.20
C THR A 44 -7.00 -11.92 -8.79
N ASP A 45 -6.06 -12.21 -7.91
CA ASP A 45 -6.13 -11.77 -6.51
C ASP A 45 -5.51 -10.40 -6.27
N GLY A 46 -4.88 -9.82 -7.28
CA GLY A 46 -4.31 -8.49 -7.18
C GLY A 46 -3.20 -8.37 -6.14
N GLY A 47 -2.38 -9.42 -5.97
CA GLY A 47 -1.31 -9.46 -4.98
C GLY A 47 -0.24 -8.39 -5.17
N ILE A 48 0.83 -8.49 -4.41
CA ILE A 48 1.98 -7.57 -4.53
C ILE A 48 3.24 -8.37 -4.81
N SER A 49 4.02 -7.94 -5.81
CA SER A 49 5.30 -8.57 -6.14
C SER A 49 6.39 -8.21 -5.12
N PRO A 50 7.47 -9.00 -5.01
CA PRO A 50 8.59 -8.64 -4.14
C PRO A 50 9.19 -7.28 -4.47
N ARG A 51 9.33 -6.95 -5.77
CA ARG A 51 9.86 -5.65 -6.20
C ARG A 51 8.96 -4.50 -5.77
N ASP A 52 7.65 -4.63 -5.98
CA ASP A 52 6.70 -3.61 -5.58
C ASP A 52 6.63 -3.48 -4.06
N ALA A 53 6.72 -4.59 -3.32
CA ALA A 53 6.77 -4.55 -1.86
C ALA A 53 7.99 -3.77 -1.36
N ALA A 54 9.16 -4.01 -1.93
CA ALA A 54 10.37 -3.28 -1.57
C ALA A 54 10.23 -1.78 -1.86
N ASN A 55 9.70 -1.42 -3.02
CA ASN A 55 9.48 -0.03 -3.41
C ASN A 55 8.43 0.65 -2.52
N LEU A 56 7.40 -0.09 -2.13
CA LEU A 56 6.36 0.40 -1.23
C LEU A 56 6.94 0.81 0.13
N PHE A 57 7.71 -0.07 0.75
CA PHE A 57 8.30 0.23 2.06
C PHE A 57 9.36 1.32 1.95
N ALA A 58 10.13 1.37 0.87
CA ALA A 58 11.05 2.47 0.63
C ALA A 58 10.30 3.81 0.53
N ALA A 59 9.19 3.84 -0.18
CA ALA A 59 8.36 5.04 -0.29
C ALA A 59 7.80 5.48 1.06
N CYS A 60 7.41 4.53 1.92
CA CYS A 60 6.96 4.84 3.27
C CYS A 60 8.07 5.46 4.12
N ILE A 61 9.29 4.92 4.02
CA ILE A 61 10.45 5.43 4.78
C ILE A 61 10.85 6.82 4.30
N ASP A 62 10.76 7.06 2.99
CA ASP A 62 11.16 8.32 2.37
C ASP A 62 10.07 9.40 2.44
N ALA A 63 8.87 9.06 2.88
CA ALA A 63 7.79 10.03 3.02
C ALA A 63 8.14 11.10 4.06
N ASP A 64 7.62 12.30 3.84
CA ASP A 64 7.85 13.43 4.74
C ASP A 64 7.34 13.08 6.14
N GLU A 65 8.16 13.37 7.16
CA GLU A 65 7.79 13.11 8.55
C GLU A 65 6.59 13.93 9.02
N GLU A 66 6.22 14.99 8.30
CA GLU A 66 5.05 15.79 8.60
C GLU A 66 3.74 15.17 8.08
N VAL A 67 3.79 14.03 7.40
CA VAL A 67 2.58 13.34 6.94
C VAL A 67 1.60 13.09 8.08
N GLY A 68 2.10 12.78 9.27
CA GLY A 68 1.27 12.50 10.44
C GLY A 68 0.57 11.15 10.30
N PHE A 69 -0.53 11.09 9.58
CA PHE A 69 -1.22 9.84 9.29
C PHE A 69 -1.51 9.73 7.79
N ALA A 70 -1.25 8.55 7.24
CA ALA A 70 -1.61 8.23 5.87
C ALA A 70 -2.01 6.76 5.76
N MET A 71 -2.83 6.45 4.78
CA MET A 71 -3.20 5.07 4.47
C MET A 71 -2.97 4.83 2.98
N ILE A 72 -2.31 3.72 2.67
CA ILE A 72 -2.03 3.34 1.29
C ILE A 72 -2.38 1.87 1.07
N HIS A 73 -2.69 1.55 -0.17
CA HIS A 73 -2.93 0.17 -0.60
C HIS A 73 -1.65 -0.41 -1.18
N GLY A 74 -1.15 -1.48 -0.56
CA GLY A 74 0.06 -2.17 -0.98
C GLY A 74 -0.25 -3.28 -1.95
N ALA A 75 -0.32 -2.96 -3.23
CA ALA A 75 -0.62 -3.90 -4.28
C ALA A 75 0.17 -3.58 -5.55
N SER A 76 0.44 -4.62 -6.35
CA SER A 76 0.84 -4.44 -7.74
C SER A 76 -0.40 -4.11 -8.58
N TYR A 77 -0.22 -3.69 -9.82
CA TYR A 77 -1.36 -3.36 -10.67
C TYR A 77 -2.17 -4.61 -11.02
N HIS A 78 -3.49 -4.44 -10.97
CA HIS A 78 -4.44 -5.42 -11.45
C HIS A 78 -5.66 -4.69 -11.99
N LYS A 79 -6.32 -5.25 -13.00
CA LYS A 79 -7.48 -4.62 -13.65
C LYS A 79 -8.63 -4.27 -12.70
N ASP A 80 -8.72 -4.98 -11.58
CA ASP A 80 -9.82 -4.81 -10.63
C ASP A 80 -9.44 -4.01 -9.39
N ASN A 81 -8.18 -3.55 -9.28
CA ASN A 81 -7.74 -2.82 -8.08
C ASN A 81 -7.20 -1.41 -8.35
N TRP A 82 -7.28 -0.93 -9.59
CA TRP A 82 -6.67 0.33 -9.96
C TRP A 82 -7.18 1.51 -9.10
N PHE A 83 -8.46 1.53 -8.82
CA PHE A 83 -9.03 2.63 -8.06
C PHE A 83 -8.59 2.60 -6.58
N LEU A 84 -8.35 1.40 -6.04
CA LEU A 84 -7.81 1.27 -4.69
C LEU A 84 -6.39 1.83 -4.62
N VAL A 85 -5.55 1.47 -5.59
CA VAL A 85 -4.19 1.99 -5.66
C VAL A 85 -4.20 3.50 -5.87
N SER A 86 -5.05 3.99 -6.77
CA SER A 86 -5.14 5.43 -7.06
C SER A 86 -5.76 6.24 -5.93
N SER A 87 -6.50 5.60 -5.02
CA SER A 87 -7.08 6.28 -3.85
C SER A 87 -6.12 6.37 -2.68
N SER A 88 -4.94 5.76 -2.78
CA SER A 88 -3.91 5.87 -1.75
C SER A 88 -3.46 7.31 -1.58
N ASP A 89 -2.97 7.63 -0.38
CA ASP A 89 -2.54 8.98 -0.05
C ASP A 89 -1.37 9.40 -0.95
N PRO A 90 -1.51 10.47 -1.74
CA PRO A 90 -0.47 10.88 -2.70
C PRO A 90 0.79 11.43 -2.04
N ARG A 91 0.77 11.70 -0.73
CA ARG A 91 1.97 12.13 0.00
C ARG A 91 2.97 11.00 0.18
N VAL A 92 2.56 9.75 -0.04
CA VAL A 92 3.46 8.60 -0.10
C VAL A 92 3.63 8.24 -1.58
N ALA A 93 4.83 8.48 -2.09
CA ALA A 93 5.11 8.35 -3.53
C ALA A 93 5.38 6.90 -3.91
N TYR A 94 4.34 6.08 -3.87
CA TYR A 94 4.39 4.68 -4.31
C TYR A 94 3.66 4.51 -5.62
N GLU A 95 4.32 3.92 -6.59
CA GLU A 95 3.72 3.53 -7.86
C GLU A 95 4.14 2.11 -8.20
N PRO A 96 3.17 1.17 -8.33
CA PRO A 96 3.49 -0.20 -8.70
C PRO A 96 4.14 -0.27 -10.09
N GLN A 97 5.09 -1.19 -10.24
CA GLN A 97 5.78 -1.44 -11.51
C GLN A 97 5.38 -2.78 -12.12
N ASP A 98 4.85 -3.68 -11.32
CA ASP A 98 4.44 -5.00 -11.77
C ASP A 98 2.92 -5.08 -11.95
N GLY A 99 2.49 -6.07 -12.69
CA GLY A 99 1.08 -6.34 -12.92
C GLY A 99 0.57 -5.80 -14.25
N THR A 100 -0.75 -5.81 -14.38
CA THR A 100 -1.42 -5.37 -15.61
C THR A 100 -1.49 -3.86 -15.68
N ALA A 101 -1.08 -3.29 -16.79
CA ALA A 101 -1.19 -1.84 -17.00
C ALA A 101 -2.65 -1.42 -17.06
N PHE A 102 -3.01 -0.33 -16.39
CA PHE A 102 -4.33 0.25 -16.44
C PHE A 102 -4.41 1.35 -17.49
N PRO A 103 -5.56 1.50 -18.14
CA PRO A 103 -5.78 2.69 -18.96
C PRO A 103 -5.76 3.91 -18.03
N ARG A 104 -4.78 4.75 -18.22
CA ARG A 104 -4.71 6.05 -17.54
C ARG A 104 -5.52 7.04 -18.35
N THR A 105 -6.72 7.29 -17.90
CA THR A 105 -7.55 8.35 -18.48
C THR A 105 -7.62 9.54 -17.56
#